data_de4d707a9fe26594c70098ee3eaefc3b
#
_entry.id   de4d707a9fe26594c70098ee3eaefc3b
#
_cell.length_a   1.000
_cell.length_b   1.000
_cell.length_c   1.000
_cell.angle_alpha   90.00
_cell.angle_beta   90.00
_cell.angle_gamma   90.00
#
_symmetry.space_group_name_H-M   'P 1'
#
loop_
_entity.id
_entity.type
_entity.pdbx_description
1 polymer ?
#
loop_
_entity_poly.entity_id
_entity_poly.type
_entity_poly.pdbx_seq_one_letter_code
_entity_poly.pdbx_strand_id
1 'polypeptide(L)'
;FPANKKPLILSFDDVVYASKNSGKGMADKLIVTDTGEIAAYTHNVSPHIHQEEFVPILEEFISRHPDFSYEHARGVLFLTGFDGILGYRTQRDSPDRANERRQAQKVVDVLKAKGWIFGCHSYAHGHMNKYTEQKMRSDIQKWKNEVQPLVGETPLYAYPYGEWTLGKNCSDGRQQALIEAGFLLFCGVGENPFYTKMPLDDSTVKVLFQDRCAMDGISLRNHRFDRFFDARKVYDPVRPVAFPAED
;
A
#
# COMPACT_ATOMS: atom_id res chain seq x y z
N PHE A 1 7.83 -22.93 -0.62
CA PHE A 1 6.39 -22.68 -0.80
C PHE A 1 5.68 -24.03 -0.94
N PRO A 2 4.52 -24.25 -0.29
CA PRO A 2 3.84 -25.54 -0.33
C PRO A 2 3.48 -25.96 -1.76
N ALA A 3 3.62 -27.26 -2.05
CA ALA A 3 3.19 -27.82 -3.32
C ALA A 3 1.68 -27.59 -3.51
N ASN A 4 1.27 -27.34 -4.74
CA ASN A 4 -0.14 -27.07 -5.13
C ASN A 4 -0.73 -25.73 -4.61
N LYS A 5 0.05 -24.84 -4.01
CA LYS A 5 -0.34 -23.48 -3.71
C LYS A 5 0.31 -22.52 -4.70
N LYS A 6 -0.39 -21.44 -5.05
CA LYS A 6 0.16 -20.33 -5.85
C LYS A 6 0.42 -19.15 -4.93
N PRO A 7 1.60 -18.51 -4.99
CA PRO A 7 1.87 -17.33 -4.19
C PRO A 7 0.97 -16.17 -4.66
N LEU A 8 0.37 -15.49 -3.70
CA LEU A 8 -0.33 -14.24 -3.89
C LEU A 8 0.29 -13.21 -2.95
N ILE A 9 0.70 -12.07 -3.50
CA ILE A 9 1.19 -10.95 -2.71
C ILE A 9 0.13 -9.85 -2.78
N LEU A 10 -0.46 -9.53 -1.65
CA LEU A 10 -1.40 -8.42 -1.52
C LEU A 10 -0.64 -7.14 -1.22
N SER A 11 -1.02 -6.05 -1.87
CA SER A 11 -0.48 -4.72 -1.57
C SER A 11 -1.58 -3.66 -1.71
N PHE A 12 -1.51 -2.66 -0.85
CA PHE A 12 -2.50 -1.60 -0.75
C PHE A 12 -1.77 -0.27 -0.78
N ASP A 13 -2.14 0.58 -1.73
CA ASP A 13 -1.55 1.91 -1.91
C ASP A 13 -2.42 2.96 -1.19
N ASP A 14 -1.85 4.15 -0.99
CA ASP A 14 -2.58 5.32 -0.45
C ASP A 14 -3.25 5.10 0.90
N VAL A 15 -2.66 4.30 1.80
CA VAL A 15 -3.24 4.04 3.12
C VAL A 15 -3.05 5.27 4.03
N VAL A 16 -3.54 6.40 3.56
CA VAL A 16 -3.45 7.71 4.20
C VAL A 16 -4.77 8.14 4.84
N TYR A 17 -5.91 7.66 4.33
CA TYR A 17 -7.24 8.13 4.72
C TYR A 17 -7.28 9.67 4.70
N ALA A 18 -7.12 10.22 3.51
CA ALA A 18 -6.92 11.65 3.32
C ALA A 18 -8.06 12.49 3.91
N SER A 19 -7.71 13.58 4.60
CA SER A 19 -8.66 14.45 5.30
C SER A 19 -9.78 15.00 4.40
N LYS A 20 -9.47 15.23 3.11
CA LYS A 20 -10.46 15.66 2.11
C LYS A 20 -11.59 14.64 1.86
N ASN A 21 -11.42 13.39 2.26
CA ASN A 21 -12.39 12.31 2.09
C ASN A 21 -13.19 12.02 3.36
N SER A 22 -12.83 12.62 4.48
CA SER A 22 -13.57 12.48 5.73
C SER A 22 -15.03 12.90 5.57
N GLY A 23 -15.94 12.12 6.12
CA GLY A 23 -17.38 12.34 6.02
C GLY A 23 -18.01 11.96 4.68
N LYS A 24 -17.27 11.36 3.75
CA LYS A 24 -17.77 10.94 2.42
C LYS A 24 -18.08 9.44 2.31
N GLY A 25 -18.31 8.78 3.44
CA GLY A 25 -18.62 7.35 3.49
C GLY A 25 -17.39 6.42 3.47
N MET A 26 -16.18 6.99 3.51
CA MET A 26 -14.94 6.24 3.65
C MET A 26 -14.50 6.23 5.12
N ALA A 27 -13.71 5.23 5.51
CA ALA A 27 -13.08 5.22 6.82
C ALA A 27 -12.18 6.46 7.00
N ASP A 28 -12.15 7.00 8.23
CA ASP A 28 -11.30 8.13 8.58
C ASP A 28 -9.90 7.66 9.03
N LYS A 29 -9.81 6.49 9.66
CA LYS A 29 -8.54 5.92 10.14
C LYS A 29 -8.67 4.46 10.55
N LEU A 30 -7.53 3.79 10.66
CA LEU A 30 -7.40 2.54 11.38
C LEU A 30 -7.17 2.83 12.87
N ILE A 31 -7.73 2.00 13.74
CA ILE A 31 -7.55 2.08 15.19
C ILE A 31 -7.20 0.72 15.77
N VAL A 32 -6.63 0.73 16.98
CA VAL A 32 -6.54 -0.46 17.82
C VAL A 32 -7.70 -0.43 18.81
N THR A 33 -8.49 -1.49 18.84
CA THR A 33 -9.60 -1.66 19.77
C THR A 33 -9.10 -1.98 21.19
N ASP A 34 -9.99 -1.94 22.18
CA ASP A 34 -9.66 -2.33 23.56
C ASP A 34 -9.25 -3.82 23.67
N THR A 35 -9.63 -4.64 22.69
CA THR A 35 -9.21 -6.05 22.59
C THR A 35 -7.85 -6.23 21.89
N GLY A 36 -7.23 -5.16 21.42
CA GLY A 36 -5.95 -5.19 20.70
C GLY A 36 -6.06 -5.52 19.21
N GLU A 37 -7.28 -5.59 18.66
CA GLU A 37 -7.51 -5.85 17.24
C GLU A 37 -7.52 -4.56 16.42
N ILE A 38 -7.24 -4.68 15.11
CA ILE A 38 -7.39 -3.55 14.19
C ILE A 38 -8.84 -3.44 13.73
N ALA A 39 -9.37 -2.23 13.77
CA ALA A 39 -10.67 -1.86 13.21
C ALA A 39 -10.58 -0.55 12.43
N ALA A 40 -11.59 -0.28 11.64
CA ALA A 40 -11.78 1.02 11.01
C ALA A 40 -12.60 1.94 11.91
N TYR A 41 -12.34 3.24 11.82
CA TYR A 41 -13.15 4.28 12.44
C TYR A 41 -13.68 5.24 11.40
N THR A 42 -14.97 5.52 11.46
CA THR A 42 -15.65 6.51 10.60
C THR A 42 -16.59 7.35 11.45
N HIS A 43 -16.38 8.67 11.50
CA HIS A 43 -17.09 9.51 12.46
C HIS A 43 -18.56 9.80 12.10
N ASN A 44 -18.92 9.72 10.81
CA ASN A 44 -20.28 10.02 10.33
C ASN A 44 -21.17 8.79 10.13
N VAL A 45 -20.75 7.62 10.61
CA VAL A 45 -21.55 6.39 10.54
C VAL A 45 -21.75 5.77 11.92
N SER A 46 -22.76 4.97 12.09
CA SER A 46 -23.01 4.25 13.33
C SER A 46 -23.12 2.74 13.04
N PRO A 47 -22.35 1.90 13.73
CA PRO A 47 -21.35 2.25 14.76
C PRO A 47 -20.11 2.92 14.15
N HIS A 48 -19.45 3.83 14.88
CA HIS A 48 -18.23 4.51 14.41
C HIS A 48 -17.05 3.56 14.19
N ILE A 49 -16.98 2.49 14.99
CA ILE A 49 -15.95 1.45 14.89
C ILE A 49 -16.58 0.25 14.19
N HIS A 50 -15.93 -0.20 13.13
CA HIS A 50 -16.43 -1.30 12.30
C HIS A 50 -15.29 -2.11 11.66
N GLN A 51 -15.64 -3.25 11.05
CA GLN A 51 -14.71 -4.16 10.39
C GLN A 51 -14.75 -4.05 8.86
N GLU A 52 -15.48 -3.09 8.32
CA GLU A 52 -15.73 -2.94 6.89
C GLU A 52 -14.60 -2.14 6.20
N GLU A 53 -13.35 -2.60 6.36
CA GLU A 53 -12.17 -2.04 5.72
C GLU A 53 -11.20 -3.18 5.39
N PHE A 54 -10.34 -3.01 4.40
CA PHE A 54 -9.53 -4.11 3.85
C PHE A 54 -8.62 -4.79 4.88
N VAL A 55 -8.06 -4.05 5.85
CA VAL A 55 -7.22 -4.64 6.89
C VAL A 55 -8.02 -5.56 7.81
N PRO A 56 -9.08 -5.11 8.51
CA PRO A 56 -9.86 -6.00 9.34
C PRO A 56 -10.55 -7.13 8.57
N ILE A 57 -11.00 -6.89 7.33
CA ILE A 57 -11.57 -7.94 6.46
C ILE A 57 -10.54 -9.05 6.22
N LEU A 58 -9.28 -8.69 5.89
CA LEU A 58 -8.23 -9.68 5.66
C LEU A 58 -7.86 -10.42 6.95
N GLU A 59 -7.80 -9.74 8.09
CA GLU A 59 -7.52 -10.38 9.39
C GLU A 59 -8.62 -11.38 9.74
N GLU A 60 -9.87 -11.02 9.58
CA GLU A 60 -11.00 -11.92 9.79
C GLU A 60 -10.96 -13.12 8.83
N PHE A 61 -10.69 -12.89 7.57
CA PHE A 61 -10.56 -13.96 6.58
C PHE A 61 -9.45 -14.94 6.96
N ILE A 62 -8.27 -14.46 7.30
CA ILE A 62 -7.13 -15.30 7.70
C ILE A 62 -7.43 -16.06 8.99
N SER A 63 -8.16 -15.48 9.95
CA SER A 63 -8.53 -16.18 11.17
C SER A 63 -9.40 -17.42 10.89
N ARG A 64 -10.24 -17.36 9.86
CA ARG A 64 -11.08 -18.47 9.42
C ARG A 64 -10.38 -19.41 8.41
N HIS A 65 -9.36 -18.91 7.72
CA HIS A 65 -8.59 -19.62 6.69
C HIS A 65 -7.09 -19.51 6.95
N PRO A 66 -6.56 -20.10 8.02
CA PRO A 66 -5.15 -19.90 8.42
C PRO A 66 -4.16 -20.42 7.38
N ASP A 67 -4.55 -21.37 6.52
CA ASP A 67 -3.75 -21.89 5.43
C ASP A 67 -3.58 -20.92 4.24
N PHE A 68 -4.32 -19.81 4.23
CA PHE A 68 -4.15 -18.72 3.28
C PHE A 68 -2.89 -17.90 3.57
N SER A 69 -2.52 -17.76 4.83
CA SER A 69 -1.37 -16.98 5.26
C SER A 69 -0.12 -17.85 5.40
N TYR A 70 0.79 -17.74 4.44
CA TYR A 70 2.07 -18.45 4.51
C TYR A 70 3.02 -17.78 5.50
N GLU A 71 3.49 -18.54 6.50
CA GLU A 71 4.40 -18.03 7.56
C GLU A 71 3.90 -16.74 8.24
N HIS A 72 2.60 -16.65 8.47
CA HIS A 72 1.94 -15.48 9.07
C HIS A 72 2.01 -14.18 8.25
N ALA A 73 2.40 -14.25 6.98
CA ALA A 73 2.42 -13.09 6.10
C ALA A 73 1.01 -12.48 5.94
N ARG A 74 0.98 -11.18 5.81
CA ARG A 74 -0.22 -10.39 5.47
C ARG A 74 -0.03 -9.75 4.09
N GLY A 75 -0.07 -8.45 4.04
CA GLY A 75 0.16 -7.67 2.84
C GLY A 75 1.16 -6.54 3.07
N VAL A 76 1.38 -5.79 2.01
CA VAL A 76 2.22 -4.58 2.03
C VAL A 76 1.31 -3.36 2.05
N LEU A 77 1.54 -2.45 2.99
CA LEU A 77 0.91 -1.14 3.04
C LEU A 77 1.88 -0.10 2.50
N PHE A 78 1.63 0.41 1.30
CA PHE A 78 2.43 1.46 0.70
C PHE A 78 1.90 2.82 1.13
N LEU A 79 2.71 3.55 1.89
CA LEU A 79 2.31 4.80 2.55
C LEU A 79 2.91 6.01 1.85
N THR A 80 2.07 7.01 1.66
CA THR A 80 2.47 8.41 1.40
C THR A 80 2.70 9.12 2.74
N GLY A 81 3.05 10.41 2.70
CA GLY A 81 3.27 11.18 3.93
C GLY A 81 2.59 12.55 3.95
N PHE A 82 2.07 13.01 2.81
CA PHE A 82 1.59 14.39 2.62
C PHE A 82 0.40 14.79 3.53
N ASP A 83 -0.38 13.82 3.97
CA ASP A 83 -1.53 14.02 4.88
C ASP A 83 -1.47 13.01 6.05
N GLY A 84 -0.25 12.61 6.43
CA GLY A 84 0.02 11.64 7.48
C GLY A 84 -0.08 10.20 7.01
N ILE A 85 -0.33 9.28 7.95
CA ILE A 85 -0.43 7.83 7.68
C ILE A 85 -1.60 7.21 8.45
N LEU A 86 -2.23 6.19 7.87
CA LEU A 86 -3.26 5.37 8.53
C LEU A 86 -4.45 6.18 9.09
N GLY A 87 -4.66 7.40 8.56
CA GLY A 87 -5.69 8.33 9.03
C GLY A 87 -5.25 9.29 10.14
N TYR A 88 -4.00 9.21 10.59
CA TYR A 88 -3.42 10.12 11.57
C TYR A 88 -2.61 11.21 10.89
N ARG A 89 -2.81 12.45 11.32
CA ARG A 89 -2.14 13.65 10.75
C ARG A 89 -0.72 13.77 11.30
N THR A 90 0.17 12.87 10.86
CA THR A 90 1.55 12.76 11.37
C THR A 90 2.55 13.66 10.66
N GLN A 91 2.12 14.35 9.60
CA GLN A 91 2.95 15.26 8.79
C GLN A 91 3.41 16.47 9.60
N ARG A 92 4.47 17.14 9.11
CA ARG A 92 5.23 18.13 9.86
C ARG A 92 4.39 19.35 10.32
N ASP A 93 3.44 19.77 9.51
CA ASP A 93 2.60 20.95 9.72
C ASP A 93 1.30 20.67 10.50
N SER A 94 1.08 19.43 10.91
CA SER A 94 -0.07 19.07 11.73
C SER A 94 0.01 19.74 13.12
N PRO A 95 -1.05 20.41 13.57
CA PRO A 95 -1.05 21.12 14.86
C PRO A 95 -0.94 20.18 16.06
N ASP A 96 -1.44 18.96 15.99
CA ASP A 96 -1.38 17.95 17.05
C ASP A 96 -0.44 16.78 16.71
N ARG A 97 0.57 17.07 15.90
CA ARG A 97 1.49 16.06 15.34
C ARG A 97 2.02 15.07 16.38
N ALA A 98 2.38 15.54 17.57
CA ALA A 98 2.99 14.69 18.58
C ALA A 98 2.02 13.61 19.08
N ASN A 99 0.75 13.94 19.28
CA ASN A 99 -0.28 13.00 19.68
C ASN A 99 -0.66 12.08 18.52
N GLU A 100 -0.87 12.64 17.33
CA GLU A 100 -1.16 11.89 16.10
C GLU A 100 -0.10 10.81 15.84
N ARG A 101 1.18 11.13 15.99
CA ARG A 101 2.28 10.17 15.85
C ARG A 101 2.23 9.07 16.92
N ARG A 102 1.92 9.40 18.18
CA ARG A 102 1.78 8.37 19.23
C ARG A 102 0.65 7.40 18.94
N GLN A 103 -0.48 7.90 18.44
CA GLN A 103 -1.62 7.04 18.09
C GLN A 103 -1.33 6.19 16.84
N ALA A 104 -0.75 6.80 15.80
CA ALA A 104 -0.31 6.08 14.61
C ALA A 104 0.68 4.96 14.95
N GLN A 105 1.63 5.22 15.86
CA GLN A 105 2.62 4.22 16.28
C GLN A 105 1.97 2.98 16.88
N LYS A 106 0.94 3.14 17.71
CA LYS A 106 0.20 1.99 18.27
C LYS A 106 -0.39 1.10 17.17
N VAL A 107 -0.97 1.71 16.15
CA VAL A 107 -1.54 0.97 15.01
C VAL A 107 -0.44 0.28 14.19
N VAL A 108 0.66 1.00 13.92
CA VAL A 108 1.82 0.42 13.23
C VAL A 108 2.39 -0.78 13.96
N ASP A 109 2.54 -0.69 15.29
CA ASP A 109 3.10 -1.77 16.09
C ASP A 109 2.23 -3.03 16.06
N VAL A 110 0.90 -2.87 16.17
CA VAL A 110 -0.04 -4.00 16.05
C VAL A 110 -0.03 -4.59 14.65
N LEU A 111 -0.04 -3.76 13.61
CA LEU A 111 0.04 -4.24 12.22
C LEU A 111 1.31 -5.05 11.98
N LYS A 112 2.46 -4.58 12.44
CA LYS A 112 3.74 -5.31 12.34
C LYS A 112 3.70 -6.64 13.09
N ALA A 113 3.17 -6.63 14.31
CA ALA A 113 3.04 -7.84 15.13
C ALA A 113 2.14 -8.90 14.44
N LYS A 114 1.17 -8.47 13.65
CA LYS A 114 0.30 -9.35 12.86
C LYS A 114 0.95 -9.83 11.54
N GLY A 115 2.08 -9.28 11.10
CA GLY A 115 2.78 -9.68 9.88
C GLY A 115 2.56 -8.76 8.68
N TRP A 116 1.98 -7.57 8.88
CA TRP A 116 1.93 -6.53 7.85
C TRP A 116 3.29 -5.89 7.68
N ILE A 117 3.65 -5.56 6.46
CA ILE A 117 4.88 -4.83 6.14
C ILE A 117 4.54 -3.49 5.48
N PHE A 118 5.48 -2.55 5.56
CA PHE A 118 5.28 -1.20 5.05
C PHE A 118 6.23 -0.93 3.90
N GLY A 119 5.75 -0.16 2.91
CA GLY A 119 6.52 0.32 1.78
C GLY A 119 6.33 1.82 1.56
N CYS A 120 7.20 2.41 0.76
CA CYS A 120 7.13 3.80 0.37
C CYS A 120 6.27 3.97 -0.88
N HIS A 121 5.34 4.95 -0.85
CA HIS A 121 4.53 5.34 -2.01
C HIS A 121 4.76 6.82 -2.38
N SER A 122 6.06 7.27 -2.37
CA SER A 122 6.40 8.69 -2.42
C SER A 122 5.87 9.45 -1.18
N TYR A 123 6.38 10.63 -0.91
CA TYR A 123 5.81 11.48 0.13
C TYR A 123 4.56 12.19 -0.36
N ALA A 124 4.64 12.80 -1.54
CA ALA A 124 3.61 13.72 -2.05
C ALA A 124 2.62 13.08 -3.03
N HIS A 125 2.75 11.78 -3.34
CA HIS A 125 1.95 11.10 -4.37
C HIS A 125 1.94 11.84 -5.71
N GLY A 126 3.10 12.32 -6.16
CA GLY A 126 3.19 13.08 -7.40
C GLY A 126 3.47 12.23 -8.62
N HIS A 127 3.34 12.84 -9.80
CA HIS A 127 3.71 12.22 -11.07
C HIS A 127 5.23 12.09 -11.21
N MET A 128 5.77 10.91 -10.93
CA MET A 128 7.22 10.65 -10.88
C MET A 128 7.90 10.91 -12.22
N ASN A 129 7.22 10.65 -13.33
CA ASN A 129 7.73 10.93 -14.67
C ASN A 129 8.01 12.42 -14.93
N LYS A 130 7.35 13.30 -14.19
CA LYS A 130 7.50 14.77 -14.29
C LYS A 130 8.50 15.34 -13.26
N TYR A 131 9.05 14.51 -12.38
CA TYR A 131 10.01 14.98 -11.40
C TYR A 131 11.38 15.21 -12.01
N THR A 132 12.06 16.25 -11.53
CA THR A 132 13.51 16.35 -11.65
C THR A 132 14.18 15.43 -10.62
N GLU A 133 15.45 15.12 -10.79
CA GLU A 133 16.20 14.37 -9.79
C GLU A 133 16.17 15.05 -8.42
N GLN A 134 16.38 16.37 -8.38
CA GLN A 134 16.33 17.14 -7.14
C GLN A 134 14.96 17.03 -6.44
N LYS A 135 13.86 17.08 -7.20
CA LYS A 135 12.51 16.92 -6.64
C LYS A 135 12.31 15.51 -6.11
N MET A 136 12.82 14.47 -6.81
CA MET A 136 12.78 13.09 -6.34
C MET A 136 13.51 12.94 -5.00
N ARG A 137 14.75 13.45 -4.91
CA ARG A 137 15.55 13.43 -3.67
C ARG A 137 14.84 14.13 -2.52
N SER A 138 14.21 15.28 -2.78
CA SER A 138 13.45 16.02 -1.78
C SER A 138 12.21 15.26 -1.29
N ASP A 139 11.49 14.60 -2.20
CA ASP A 139 10.32 13.79 -1.87
C ASP A 139 10.70 12.58 -0.99
N ILE A 140 11.73 11.86 -1.39
CA ILE A 140 12.29 10.74 -0.63
C ILE A 140 12.73 11.17 0.77
N GLN A 141 13.46 12.30 0.85
CA GLN A 141 13.96 12.79 2.13
C GLN A 141 12.82 13.17 3.09
N LYS A 142 11.74 13.74 2.57
CA LYS A 142 10.53 14.00 3.39
C LYS A 142 9.92 12.69 3.90
N TRP A 143 9.77 11.69 3.05
CA TRP A 143 9.26 10.39 3.46
C TRP A 143 10.15 9.76 4.55
N LYS A 144 11.46 9.78 4.35
CA LYS A 144 12.44 9.27 5.34
C LYS A 144 12.40 10.02 6.66
N ASN A 145 12.10 11.31 6.65
CA ASN A 145 12.06 12.12 7.87
C ASN A 145 10.71 12.02 8.62
N GLU A 146 9.62 11.77 7.92
CA GLU A 146 8.28 11.88 8.50
C GLU A 146 7.56 10.53 8.63
N VAL A 147 7.74 9.62 7.70
CA VAL A 147 7.08 8.31 7.67
C VAL A 147 7.98 7.19 8.21
N GLN A 148 9.21 7.09 7.70
CA GLN A 148 10.13 6.02 8.08
C GLN A 148 10.36 5.91 9.61
N PRO A 149 10.43 6.98 10.41
CA PRO A 149 10.59 6.85 11.86
C PRO A 149 9.41 6.17 12.58
N LEU A 150 8.25 6.06 11.92
CA LEU A 150 7.08 5.34 12.45
C LEU A 150 7.08 3.89 11.98
N VAL A 151 7.37 3.67 10.71
CA VAL A 151 7.20 2.35 10.10
C VAL A 151 8.50 1.55 9.97
N GLY A 152 9.65 2.18 10.21
CA GLY A 152 10.97 1.55 10.05
C GLY A 152 11.48 1.63 8.60
N GLU A 153 12.68 1.10 8.40
CA GLU A 153 13.29 1.01 7.08
C GLU A 153 12.58 -0.01 6.20
N THR A 154 12.54 0.26 4.90
CA THR A 154 11.96 -0.64 3.91
C THR A 154 12.70 -0.54 2.59
N PRO A 155 12.97 -1.66 1.92
CA PRO A 155 13.48 -1.66 0.56
C PRO A 155 12.38 -1.52 -0.50
N LEU A 156 11.11 -1.41 -0.12
CA LEU A 156 9.96 -1.47 -1.01
C LEU A 156 9.51 -0.08 -1.43
N TYR A 157 9.40 0.15 -2.73
CA TYR A 157 8.88 1.38 -3.30
C TYR A 157 7.83 1.09 -4.36
N ALA A 158 6.63 1.65 -4.22
CA ALA A 158 5.59 1.62 -5.24
C ALA A 158 5.50 3.00 -5.91
N TYR A 159 5.54 3.03 -7.23
CA TYR A 159 5.39 4.27 -7.98
C TYR A 159 3.93 4.75 -7.96
N PRO A 160 3.67 6.01 -7.52
CA PRO A 160 2.37 6.61 -7.72
C PRO A 160 1.90 6.52 -9.18
N TYR A 161 0.63 6.25 -9.39
CA TYR A 161 0.03 6.04 -10.70
C TYR A 161 0.65 4.89 -11.51
N GLY A 162 1.47 4.05 -10.91
CA GLY A 162 2.23 3.03 -11.62
C GLY A 162 3.30 3.58 -12.57
N GLU A 163 3.64 4.86 -12.45
CA GLU A 163 4.58 5.55 -13.32
C GLU A 163 6.02 5.14 -13.03
N TRP A 164 6.50 4.14 -13.77
CA TRP A 164 7.90 3.81 -13.81
C TRP A 164 8.68 4.96 -14.44
N THR A 165 9.52 5.62 -13.66
CA THR A 165 10.18 6.84 -14.11
C THR A 165 10.95 6.66 -15.40
N LEU A 166 11.51 5.49 -15.67
CA LEU A 166 12.33 5.28 -16.86
C LEU A 166 12.44 3.84 -17.30
N GLY A 167 11.35 3.16 -17.29
CA GLY A 167 11.31 1.87 -17.94
C GLY A 167 12.40 0.89 -17.49
N LYS A 168 12.70 0.85 -16.19
CA LYS A 168 13.74 -0.02 -15.61
C LYS A 168 15.18 0.44 -15.89
N ASN A 169 15.38 1.72 -16.24
CA ASN A 169 16.70 2.27 -16.44
C ASN A 169 17.33 2.73 -15.13
N CYS A 170 18.19 1.90 -14.55
CA CYS A 170 18.88 2.22 -13.30
C CYS A 170 19.90 3.36 -13.44
N SER A 171 20.28 3.81 -14.64
CA SER A 171 21.20 4.92 -14.84
C SER A 171 20.55 6.31 -14.80
N ASP A 172 19.20 6.39 -14.74
CA ASP A 172 18.55 7.69 -14.57
C ASP A 172 18.74 8.22 -13.15
N GLY A 173 19.08 9.50 -13.03
CA GLY A 173 19.36 10.12 -11.75
C GLY A 173 18.21 10.05 -10.74
N ARG A 174 16.93 9.99 -11.20
CA ARG A 174 15.76 9.81 -10.33
C ARG A 174 15.72 8.40 -9.77
N GLN A 175 15.99 7.39 -10.61
CA GLN A 175 16.06 6.00 -10.18
C GLN A 175 17.26 5.76 -9.27
N GLN A 176 18.41 6.36 -9.58
CA GLN A 176 19.58 6.34 -8.72
C GLN A 176 19.28 6.93 -7.34
N ALA A 177 18.56 8.06 -7.27
CA ALA A 177 18.17 8.66 -6.00
C ALA A 177 17.31 7.72 -5.13
N LEU A 178 16.43 6.92 -5.72
CA LEU A 178 15.65 5.91 -5.02
C LEU A 178 16.54 4.77 -4.51
N ILE A 179 17.46 4.28 -5.35
CA ILE A 179 18.40 3.19 -4.99
C ILE A 179 19.35 3.62 -3.87
N GLU A 180 19.94 4.81 -3.98
CA GLU A 180 20.80 5.41 -2.96
C GLU A 180 20.08 5.62 -1.63
N ALA A 181 18.77 5.84 -1.67
CA ALA A 181 17.94 5.93 -0.49
C ALA A 181 17.65 4.57 0.17
N GLY A 182 18.06 3.45 -0.45
CA GLY A 182 17.90 2.10 0.06
C GLY A 182 16.70 1.33 -0.49
N PHE A 183 15.98 1.88 -1.48
CA PHE A 183 14.92 1.14 -2.14
C PHE A 183 15.47 0.21 -3.20
N LEU A 184 15.11 -1.07 -3.14
CA LEU A 184 15.66 -2.12 -3.99
C LEU A 184 14.58 -2.95 -4.72
N LEU A 185 13.33 -2.89 -4.24
CA LEU A 185 12.18 -3.52 -4.89
C LEU A 185 11.19 -2.44 -5.31
N PHE A 186 11.00 -2.34 -6.61
CA PHE A 186 10.17 -1.31 -7.23
C PHE A 186 8.91 -1.92 -7.83
N CYS A 187 7.76 -1.37 -7.47
CA CYS A 187 6.46 -1.84 -7.90
C CYS A 187 5.80 -0.81 -8.83
N GLY A 188 5.53 -1.22 -10.06
CA GLY A 188 4.69 -0.49 -11.00
C GLY A 188 3.27 -1.05 -11.06
N VAL A 189 2.51 -0.64 -12.06
CA VAL A 189 1.20 -1.20 -12.44
C VAL A 189 1.29 -1.71 -13.86
N GLY A 190 0.84 -2.93 -14.09
CA GLY A 190 0.88 -3.54 -15.42
C GLY A 190 0.24 -4.92 -15.42
N GLU A 191 0.15 -5.49 -16.61
CA GLU A 191 -0.45 -6.81 -16.82
C GLU A 191 0.57 -7.95 -16.72
N ASN A 192 1.85 -7.60 -16.72
CA ASN A 192 2.92 -8.58 -16.70
C ASN A 192 3.42 -8.79 -15.26
N PRO A 193 3.08 -9.92 -14.61
CA PRO A 193 3.45 -10.18 -13.23
C PRO A 193 4.93 -10.57 -13.06
N PHE A 194 5.71 -10.58 -14.12
CA PHE A 194 7.10 -10.98 -14.07
C PHE A 194 7.99 -9.86 -13.53
N TYR A 195 8.95 -10.26 -12.70
CA TYR A 195 9.95 -9.34 -12.19
C TYR A 195 11.21 -9.36 -13.05
N THR A 196 11.87 -8.21 -13.11
CA THR A 196 13.21 -8.09 -13.71
C THR A 196 14.22 -7.86 -12.61
N LYS A 197 15.29 -8.65 -12.59
CA LYS A 197 16.46 -8.41 -11.76
C LYS A 197 17.49 -7.65 -12.57
N MET A 198 17.96 -6.54 -12.05
CA MET A 198 19.05 -5.79 -12.65
C MET A 198 20.20 -5.69 -11.65
N PRO A 199 21.40 -6.14 -12.01
CA PRO A 199 22.58 -5.89 -11.18
C PRO A 199 22.88 -4.38 -11.18
N LEU A 200 23.30 -3.88 -10.03
CA LEU A 200 23.88 -2.54 -9.93
C LEU A 200 25.39 -2.66 -10.19
N ASP A 201 25.82 -2.33 -11.40
CA ASP A 201 27.20 -2.44 -11.84
C ASP A 201 27.84 -3.79 -11.40
N ASP A 202 29.07 -3.80 -10.90
CA ASP A 202 29.76 -4.99 -10.39
C ASP A 202 29.34 -5.39 -8.95
N SER A 203 28.28 -4.77 -8.42
CA SER A 203 27.84 -5.04 -7.06
C SER A 203 27.02 -6.33 -6.94
N THR A 204 27.05 -6.94 -5.77
CA THR A 204 26.16 -8.05 -5.40
C THR A 204 24.73 -7.62 -5.18
N VAL A 205 24.48 -6.32 -5.09
CA VAL A 205 23.16 -5.73 -4.87
C VAL A 205 22.35 -5.82 -6.16
N LYS A 206 21.14 -6.33 -6.06
CA LYS A 206 20.21 -6.48 -7.19
C LYS A 206 18.97 -5.63 -6.95
N VAL A 207 18.57 -4.92 -7.99
CA VAL A 207 17.32 -4.18 -8.03
C VAL A 207 16.25 -5.06 -8.66
N LEU A 208 15.09 -5.11 -8.06
CA LEU A 208 13.93 -5.86 -8.52
C LEU A 208 12.85 -4.90 -9.00
N PHE A 209 12.30 -5.19 -10.17
CA PHE A 209 11.12 -4.48 -10.70
C PHE A 209 9.99 -5.48 -10.89
N GLN A 210 8.80 -5.14 -10.40
CA GLN A 210 7.62 -5.97 -10.53
C GLN A 210 6.39 -5.14 -10.84
N ASP A 211 5.66 -5.54 -11.87
CA ASP A 211 4.33 -5.01 -12.11
C ASP A 211 3.32 -5.65 -11.16
N ARG A 212 2.32 -4.87 -10.77
CA ARG A 212 1.19 -5.30 -9.97
C ARG A 212 -0.09 -5.12 -10.78
N CYS A 213 -1.00 -6.06 -10.67
CA CYS A 213 -2.34 -5.94 -11.24
C CYS A 213 -3.23 -5.17 -10.26
N ALA A 214 -3.71 -4.00 -10.68
CA ALA A 214 -4.68 -3.25 -9.90
C ALA A 214 -6.01 -4.02 -9.85
N MET A 215 -6.48 -4.35 -8.65
CA MET A 215 -7.79 -4.97 -8.45
C MET A 215 -8.80 -3.88 -8.08
N ASP A 216 -9.47 -3.37 -9.07
CA ASP A 216 -10.50 -2.34 -8.95
C ASP A 216 -11.69 -2.66 -9.86
N GLY A 217 -12.76 -1.84 -9.78
CA GLY A 217 -13.95 -2.04 -10.57
C GLY A 217 -13.71 -1.97 -12.10
N ILE A 218 -12.73 -1.19 -12.54
CA ILE A 218 -12.37 -1.09 -13.96
C ILE A 218 -11.70 -2.38 -14.43
N SER A 219 -10.75 -2.90 -13.67
CA SER A 219 -10.03 -4.13 -13.99
C SER A 219 -10.93 -5.35 -13.95
N LEU A 220 -11.88 -5.40 -13.01
CA LEU A 220 -12.88 -6.46 -12.94
C LEU A 220 -13.82 -6.40 -14.15
N ARG A 221 -14.32 -5.22 -14.53
CA ARG A 221 -15.15 -5.00 -15.73
C ARG A 221 -14.44 -5.41 -17.02
N ASN A 222 -13.17 -5.07 -17.13
CA ASN A 222 -12.35 -5.37 -18.29
C ASN A 222 -11.77 -6.79 -18.29
N HIS A 223 -12.30 -7.70 -17.48
CA HIS A 223 -11.93 -9.12 -17.44
C HIS A 223 -10.43 -9.40 -17.23
N ARG A 224 -9.68 -8.47 -16.60
CA ARG A 224 -8.22 -8.61 -16.42
C ARG A 224 -7.83 -9.75 -15.48
N PHE A 225 -8.80 -10.24 -14.70
CA PHE A 225 -8.59 -11.34 -13.75
C PHE A 225 -9.14 -12.69 -14.21
N ASP A 226 -9.75 -12.78 -15.40
CA ASP A 226 -10.40 -14.01 -15.89
C ASP A 226 -9.47 -15.22 -15.92
N ARG A 227 -8.17 -15.00 -16.09
CA ARG A 227 -7.15 -16.07 -15.97
C ARG A 227 -7.00 -16.65 -14.56
N PHE A 228 -7.52 -15.98 -13.53
CA PHE A 228 -7.44 -16.41 -12.14
C PHE A 228 -8.80 -16.85 -11.62
N PHE A 229 -9.86 -16.10 -11.92
CA PHE A 229 -11.24 -16.35 -11.47
C PHE A 229 -12.24 -15.59 -12.37
N ASP A 230 -13.48 -16.07 -12.41
CA ASP A 230 -14.59 -15.35 -13.03
C ASP A 230 -15.10 -14.27 -12.06
N ALA A 231 -14.88 -13.00 -12.38
CA ALA A 231 -15.26 -11.88 -11.54
C ALA A 231 -16.76 -11.85 -11.20
N ARG A 232 -17.62 -12.29 -12.13
CA ARG A 232 -19.08 -12.35 -11.93
C ARG A 232 -19.50 -13.35 -10.87
N LYS A 233 -18.71 -14.42 -10.66
CA LYS A 233 -19.01 -15.45 -9.66
C LYS A 233 -18.59 -15.05 -8.25
N VAL A 234 -17.66 -14.11 -8.11
CA VAL A 234 -17.14 -13.65 -6.82
C VAL A 234 -17.68 -12.27 -6.42
N TYR A 235 -18.35 -11.60 -7.34
CA TYR A 235 -18.97 -10.32 -7.07
C TYR A 235 -20.21 -10.53 -6.19
N ASP A 236 -20.27 -9.86 -5.05
CA ASP A 236 -21.37 -9.99 -4.11
C ASP A 236 -22.67 -9.43 -4.71
N PRO A 237 -23.71 -10.26 -4.95
CA PRO A 237 -24.97 -9.81 -5.52
C PRO A 237 -25.78 -8.93 -4.56
N VAL A 238 -25.44 -8.90 -3.27
CA VAL A 238 -26.12 -8.09 -2.25
C VAL A 238 -25.61 -6.65 -2.24
N ARG A 239 -24.52 -6.36 -2.97
CA ARG A 239 -24.01 -4.99 -3.08
C ARG A 239 -25.07 -4.06 -3.65
N PRO A 240 -25.19 -2.82 -3.10
CA PRO A 240 -26.17 -1.84 -3.59
C PRO A 240 -25.86 -1.36 -5.02
N VAL A 241 -24.64 -1.59 -5.50
CA VAL A 241 -24.25 -1.29 -6.88
C VAL A 241 -24.01 -2.60 -7.60
N ALA A 242 -24.80 -2.86 -8.63
CA ALA A 242 -24.64 -4.04 -9.48
C ALA A 242 -23.25 -4.09 -10.11
N PHE A 243 -22.79 -5.30 -10.45
CA PHE A 243 -21.59 -5.46 -11.28
C PHE A 243 -21.82 -4.65 -12.57
N PRO A 244 -20.88 -3.76 -12.95
CA PRO A 244 -21.06 -2.92 -14.13
C PRO A 244 -21.36 -3.77 -15.36
N ALA A 245 -22.42 -3.43 -16.09
CA ALA A 245 -22.69 -4.05 -17.38
C ALA A 245 -21.51 -3.82 -18.35
N GLU A 246 -21.27 -4.78 -19.20
CA GLU A 246 -20.35 -4.61 -20.32
C GLU A 246 -20.92 -3.50 -21.22
N ASP A 247 -20.13 -2.47 -21.54
CA ASP A 247 -20.46 -1.43 -22.51
C ASP A 247 -20.35 -1.98 -23.93
#